data_680a1dbcd430d8eb40c599e497ee9225
#
_entry.id   680a1dbcd430d8eb40c599e497ee9225
#
_cell.length_a   1.000
_cell.length_b   1.000
_cell.length_c   1.000
_cell.angle_alpha   90.00
_cell.angle_beta   90.00
_cell.angle_gamma   90.00
#
_symmetry.space_group_name_H-M   'P 1'
#
loop_
_entity.id
_entity.type
_entity.pdbx_description
1 polymer ?
#
loop_
_entity_poly.entity_id
_entity_poly.type
_entity_poly.pdbx_seq_one_letter_code
_entity_poly.pdbx_strand_id
1 'polypeptide(L)'
;YSTFNNNQELFRLNVEPDLFNDNLALCLSKLRPDGFVSLDADESGTVITKPFMMNGEDLYVNAEANWGEIYTEIIDAETMKPFPGFWVPAEKPDPLTGDHLRAKINWKPEHDLVFEKPVRIKFYMHQARLYSFWLE
;
A
#
# COMPACT_ATOMS: atom_id res chain seq x y z
N TYR A 1 -15.78 -7.06 13.63
CA TYR A 1 -16.66 -6.62 14.71
C TYR A 1 -15.84 -6.40 15.96
N SER A 2 -15.96 -5.24 16.57
CA SER A 2 -15.36 -4.96 17.85
C SER A 2 -16.41 -4.45 18.83
N THR A 3 -16.26 -4.78 20.09
CA THR A 3 -17.10 -4.30 21.17
C THR A 3 -16.43 -3.15 21.88
N PHE A 4 -17.11 -2.03 22.03
CA PHE A 4 -16.58 -0.81 22.62
C PHE A 4 -17.49 -0.28 23.72
N ASN A 5 -16.91 0.60 24.50
CA ASN A 5 -17.59 1.29 25.58
C ASN A 5 -18.39 2.51 25.05
N ASN A 6 -19.35 2.94 25.81
CA ASN A 6 -20.47 3.86 25.66
C ASN A 6 -20.34 5.15 24.83
N ASN A 7 -19.20 5.53 24.32
CA ASN A 7 -19.01 6.89 23.79
C ASN A 7 -19.09 7.00 22.27
N GLN A 8 -19.58 5.98 21.59
CA GLN A 8 -19.72 6.03 20.13
C GLN A 8 -21.18 5.76 19.75
N GLU A 9 -21.65 6.39 18.69
CA GLU A 9 -22.96 6.08 18.10
C GLU A 9 -22.96 4.65 17.56
N LEU A 10 -23.52 3.77 18.34
CA LEU A 10 -23.48 2.34 18.11
C LEU A 10 -24.90 1.78 18.04
N PHE A 11 -25.08 0.77 17.24
CA PHE A 11 -26.28 -0.05 17.29
C PHE A 11 -26.37 -0.71 18.67
N ARG A 12 -27.24 -0.21 19.51
CA ARG A 12 -27.60 -0.89 20.74
C ARG A 12 -28.52 -2.05 20.40
N LEU A 13 -28.06 -3.24 20.68
CA LEU A 13 -28.94 -4.39 20.69
C LEU A 13 -29.94 -4.22 21.87
N ASN A 14 -31.23 -4.29 21.56
CA ASN A 14 -32.28 -4.28 22.57
C ASN A 14 -32.27 -5.66 23.26
N VAL A 15 -31.36 -5.86 24.19
CA VAL A 15 -31.23 -7.08 24.97
C VAL A 15 -31.66 -6.76 26.38
N GLU A 16 -32.35 -7.69 27.03
CA GLU A 16 -32.77 -7.57 28.42
C GLU A 16 -31.60 -7.11 29.31
N PRO A 17 -31.81 -6.11 30.18
CA PRO A 17 -30.76 -5.44 30.92
C PRO A 17 -29.89 -6.33 31.81
N ASP A 18 -30.38 -7.50 32.16
CA ASP A 18 -29.74 -8.44 33.11
C ASP A 18 -28.65 -9.32 32.45
N LEU A 19 -28.52 -9.33 31.12
CA LEU A 19 -27.60 -10.21 30.42
C LEU A 19 -26.32 -9.51 29.91
N PHE A 20 -26.36 -8.17 29.80
CA PHE A 20 -25.21 -7.40 29.32
C PHE A 20 -25.06 -6.11 30.14
N ASN A 21 -23.87 -5.89 30.60
CA ASN A 21 -23.51 -4.64 31.25
C ASN A 21 -23.83 -3.46 30.31
N ASP A 22 -24.48 -2.40 30.78
CA ASP A 22 -24.92 -1.20 30.02
C ASP A 22 -23.80 -0.50 29.21
N ASN A 23 -22.59 -1.02 29.28
CA ASN A 23 -21.40 -0.48 28.63
C ASN A 23 -21.00 -1.20 27.33
N LEU A 24 -21.77 -2.21 26.89
CA LEU A 24 -21.45 -2.93 25.67
C LEU A 24 -22.27 -2.42 24.49
N ALA A 25 -21.60 -2.18 23.39
CA ALA A 25 -22.24 -1.82 22.13
C ALA A 25 -21.61 -2.57 20.96
N LEU A 26 -22.44 -2.94 19.99
CA LEU A 26 -22.00 -3.52 18.75
C LEU A 26 -21.77 -2.40 17.73
N CYS A 27 -20.57 -2.31 17.18
CA CYS A 27 -20.28 -1.35 16.13
C CYS A 27 -19.84 -2.04 14.84
N LEU A 28 -20.16 -1.39 13.73
CA LEU A 28 -19.64 -1.76 12.42
C LEU A 28 -18.31 -1.07 12.21
N SER A 29 -17.25 -1.85 12.01
CA SER A 29 -15.95 -1.34 11.57
C SER A 29 -15.81 -1.57 10.07
N LYS A 30 -15.44 -0.51 9.35
CA LYS A 30 -15.17 -0.57 7.92
C LYS A 30 -13.67 -0.54 7.70
N LEU A 31 -13.16 -1.54 7.01
CA LEU A 31 -11.77 -1.62 6.63
C LEU A 31 -11.59 -1.16 5.17
N ARG A 32 -10.40 -0.68 4.88
CA ARG A 32 -9.91 -0.42 3.53
C ARG A 32 -9.90 -1.73 2.74
N PRO A 33 -10.32 -1.77 1.46
CA PRO A 33 -10.07 -2.93 0.60
C PRO A 33 -8.59 -3.31 0.62
N ASP A 34 -8.28 -4.59 0.75
CA ASP A 34 -6.91 -5.13 0.93
C ASP A 34 -6.09 -4.45 2.05
N GLY A 35 -6.78 -3.87 3.03
CA GLY A 35 -6.20 -3.03 4.07
C GLY A 35 -6.09 -3.70 5.44
N PHE A 36 -6.08 -5.04 5.52
CA PHE A 36 -5.94 -5.76 6.79
C PHE A 36 -4.56 -5.63 7.41
N VAL A 37 -3.54 -5.45 6.57
CA VAL A 37 -2.13 -5.30 6.96
C VAL A 37 -1.51 -4.23 6.07
N SER A 38 -0.60 -3.45 6.61
CA SER A 38 0.27 -2.54 5.87
C SER A 38 1.72 -2.72 6.27
N LEU A 39 2.61 -2.32 5.38
CA LEU A 39 4.01 -2.06 5.71
C LEU A 39 4.13 -0.56 5.92
N ASP A 40 4.49 -0.17 7.11
CA ASP A 40 4.52 1.23 7.53
C ASP A 40 5.96 1.73 7.61
N ALA A 41 6.19 2.94 7.12
CA ALA A 41 7.43 3.68 7.29
C ALA A 41 7.10 5.01 7.98
N ASP A 42 7.37 5.09 9.29
CA ASP A 42 7.12 6.30 10.08
C ASP A 42 8.06 7.44 9.68
N GLU A 43 9.31 7.14 9.42
CA GLU A 43 10.29 8.08 8.86
C GLU A 43 10.62 7.67 7.43
N SER A 44 11.46 6.66 7.26
CA SER A 44 11.86 6.15 5.96
C SER A 44 12.02 4.64 5.99
N GLY A 45 11.63 3.99 4.92
CA GLY A 45 11.74 2.55 4.78
C GLY A 45 11.89 2.12 3.33
N THR A 46 12.36 0.90 3.14
CA THR A 46 12.50 0.30 1.82
C THR A 46 11.90 -1.10 1.84
N VAL A 47 11.05 -1.37 0.86
CA VAL A 47 10.45 -2.70 0.63
C VAL A 47 10.93 -3.22 -0.72
N ILE A 48 11.41 -4.45 -0.75
CA ILE A 48 11.83 -5.14 -1.99
C ILE A 48 11.02 -6.41 -2.12
N THR A 49 10.37 -6.58 -3.28
CA THR A 49 9.55 -7.77 -3.55
C THR A 49 10.41 -9.02 -3.77
N LYS A 50 9.76 -10.18 -3.73
CA LYS A 50 10.33 -11.40 -4.31
C LYS A 50 10.45 -11.23 -5.82
N PRO A 51 11.34 -12.00 -6.51
CA PRO A 51 11.46 -11.92 -7.96
C PRO A 51 10.20 -12.46 -8.65
N PHE A 52 9.80 -11.82 -9.74
CA PHE A 52 8.71 -12.24 -10.61
C PHE A 52 8.92 -11.77 -12.05
N MET A 53 8.18 -12.36 -12.99
CA MET A 53 8.20 -11.91 -14.40
C MET A 53 7.18 -10.79 -14.60
N MET A 54 7.54 -9.82 -15.42
CA MET A 54 6.71 -8.68 -15.80
C MET A 54 6.67 -8.60 -17.31
N ASN A 55 5.47 -8.71 -17.93
CA ASN A 55 5.30 -8.89 -19.36
C ASN A 55 4.34 -7.86 -19.97
N GLY A 56 4.50 -6.61 -19.58
CA GLY A 56 3.73 -5.50 -20.16
C GLY A 56 2.53 -5.05 -19.31
N GLU A 57 2.35 -5.65 -18.15
CA GLU A 57 1.33 -5.21 -17.21
C GLU A 57 1.74 -3.93 -16.50
N ASP A 58 0.78 -3.07 -16.23
CA ASP A 58 0.98 -1.89 -15.40
C ASP A 58 1.03 -2.24 -13.90
N LEU A 59 1.83 -1.50 -13.15
CA LEU A 59 1.88 -1.62 -11.69
C LEU A 59 0.87 -0.69 -11.03
N TYR A 60 0.03 -1.27 -10.20
CA TYR A 60 -0.90 -0.55 -9.34
C TYR A 60 -0.57 -0.77 -7.88
N VAL A 61 -0.87 0.22 -7.06
CA VAL A 61 -0.65 0.18 -5.62
C VAL A 61 -1.86 0.69 -4.84
N ASN A 62 -2.08 0.08 -3.68
CA ASN A 62 -2.95 0.55 -2.63
C ASN A 62 -2.05 1.08 -1.50
N ALA A 63 -2.03 2.39 -1.29
CA ALA A 63 -1.09 3.02 -0.40
C ALA A 63 -1.61 4.34 0.16
N GLU A 64 -1.11 4.72 1.31
CA GLU A 64 -1.36 6.01 1.96
C GLU A 64 -0.04 6.72 2.22
N ALA A 65 0.10 7.93 1.67
CA ALA A 65 1.24 8.82 1.83
C ALA A 65 0.77 10.28 1.97
N ASN A 66 -0.19 10.52 2.88
CA ASN A 66 -0.80 11.84 3.07
C ASN A 66 0.20 12.91 3.52
N TRP A 67 1.24 12.50 4.23
CA TRP A 67 2.27 13.38 4.77
C TRP A 67 3.67 13.04 4.26
N GLY A 68 3.73 12.10 3.33
CA GLY A 68 4.97 11.56 2.81
C GLY A 68 4.91 11.26 1.33
N GLU A 69 5.74 10.31 0.92
CA GLU A 69 5.90 9.96 -0.48
C GLU A 69 6.35 8.51 -0.65
N ILE A 70 6.00 7.91 -1.79
CA ILE A 70 6.46 6.60 -2.21
C ILE A 70 7.07 6.72 -3.61
N TYR A 71 8.31 6.27 -3.74
CA TYR A 71 8.98 6.09 -5.03
C TYR A 71 9.10 4.60 -5.32
N THR A 72 9.06 4.26 -6.61
CA THR A 72 9.23 2.89 -7.06
C THR A 72 10.37 2.77 -8.05
N GLU A 73 11.08 1.67 -7.95
CA GLU A 73 12.22 1.31 -8.80
C GLU A 73 12.06 -0.14 -9.25
N ILE A 74 12.35 -0.43 -10.52
CA ILE A 74 12.42 -1.79 -11.03
C ILE A 74 13.89 -2.19 -11.10
N ILE A 75 14.22 -3.28 -10.43
CA ILE A 75 15.58 -3.81 -10.33
C ILE A 75 15.65 -5.24 -10.88
N ASP A 76 16.78 -5.54 -11.49
CA ASP A 76 17.13 -6.91 -11.91
C ASP A 76 17.24 -7.82 -10.69
N ALA A 77 16.56 -8.97 -10.73
CA ALA A 77 16.45 -9.85 -9.59
C ALA A 77 17.77 -10.53 -9.17
N GLU A 78 18.72 -10.67 -10.09
CA GLU A 78 20.02 -11.31 -9.86
C GLU A 78 21.07 -10.29 -9.42
N THR A 79 21.18 -9.20 -10.19
CA THR A 79 22.24 -8.20 -9.98
C THR A 79 21.87 -7.14 -8.95
N MET A 80 20.60 -7.03 -8.59
CA MET A 80 20.02 -6.01 -7.71
C MET A 80 20.27 -4.58 -8.23
N LYS A 81 20.58 -4.44 -9.51
CA LYS A 81 20.78 -3.13 -10.15
C LYS A 81 19.49 -2.65 -10.79
N PRO A 82 19.19 -1.36 -10.74
CA PRO A 82 18.04 -0.79 -11.41
C PRO A 82 18.16 -0.92 -12.93
N PHE A 83 17.02 -1.15 -13.57
CA PHE A 83 16.94 -1.04 -15.02
C PHE A 83 16.99 0.43 -15.43
N PRO A 84 17.68 0.76 -16.51
CA PRO A 84 17.70 2.13 -17.03
C PRO A 84 16.30 2.67 -17.29
N GLY A 85 16.01 3.85 -16.81
CA GLY A 85 14.68 4.47 -16.93
C GLY A 85 13.70 4.13 -15.80
N PHE A 86 14.00 3.14 -14.96
CA PHE A 86 13.15 2.70 -13.86
C PHE A 86 13.79 2.89 -12.47
N TRP A 87 14.67 3.86 -12.31
CA TRP A 87 15.41 4.06 -11.07
C TRP A 87 15.33 5.48 -10.54
N VAL A 88 15.48 5.58 -9.25
CA VAL A 88 15.66 6.83 -8.52
C VAL A 88 17.17 6.96 -8.23
N PRO A 89 17.95 7.97 -8.69
CA PRO A 89 17.59 9.36 -8.51
C PRO A 89 18.14 10.35 -9.56
N ALA A 90 18.18 10.08 -10.82
CA ALA A 90 18.76 11.09 -11.72
C ALA A 90 17.71 12.16 -12.14
N GLU A 91 16.48 11.73 -12.38
CA GLU A 91 15.32 12.61 -12.51
C GLU A 91 14.21 11.94 -11.73
N LYS A 92 13.96 12.42 -10.51
CA LYS A 92 12.95 11.84 -9.62
C LYS A 92 11.64 11.67 -10.40
N PRO A 93 11.11 10.44 -10.54
CA PRO A 93 9.74 10.28 -10.99
C PRO A 93 8.83 11.04 -10.03
N ASP A 94 7.66 11.44 -10.48
CA ASP A 94 6.69 12.05 -9.58
C ASP A 94 6.37 11.05 -8.47
N PRO A 95 6.57 11.40 -7.20
CA PRO A 95 6.28 10.48 -6.12
C PRO A 95 4.78 10.24 -6.03
N LEU A 96 4.40 9.05 -5.59
CA LEU A 96 3.05 8.81 -5.14
C LEU A 96 2.87 9.48 -3.78
N THR A 97 1.91 10.40 -3.70
CA THR A 97 1.52 11.11 -2.47
C THR A 97 0.01 11.01 -2.28
N GLY A 98 -0.48 11.18 -1.06
CA GLY A 98 -1.92 11.12 -0.75
C GLY A 98 -2.41 9.71 -0.43
N ASP A 99 -3.73 9.53 -0.44
CA ASP A 99 -4.40 8.27 -0.10
C ASP A 99 -5.06 7.66 -1.34
N HIS A 100 -4.60 6.49 -1.76
CA HIS A 100 -5.03 5.82 -2.98
C HIS A 100 -5.35 4.36 -2.73
N LEU A 101 -6.58 3.95 -3.08
CA LEU A 101 -6.97 2.54 -3.13
C LEU A 101 -6.42 1.85 -4.38
N ARG A 102 -6.20 2.61 -5.45
CA ARG A 102 -5.68 2.14 -6.73
C ARG A 102 -4.97 3.29 -7.44
N ALA A 103 -3.68 3.36 -7.32
CA ALA A 103 -2.86 4.28 -8.08
C ALA A 103 -1.98 3.52 -9.07
N LYS A 104 -2.00 3.94 -10.34
CA LYS A 104 -1.05 3.46 -11.33
C LYS A 104 0.30 4.13 -11.07
N ILE A 105 1.36 3.35 -11.05
CA ILE A 105 2.72 3.87 -11.02
C ILE A 105 3.15 4.22 -12.44
N ASN A 106 3.56 5.47 -12.62
CA ASN A 106 4.04 5.96 -13.91
C ASN A 106 5.54 6.20 -13.82
N TRP A 107 6.29 5.53 -14.68
CA TRP A 107 7.70 5.81 -14.88
C TRP A 107 7.88 6.80 -16.03
N LYS A 108 8.84 7.70 -15.92
CA LYS A 108 9.22 8.63 -16.99
C LYS A 108 10.66 8.35 -17.43
N PRO A 109 10.93 8.25 -18.73
CA PRO A 109 9.96 8.25 -19.83
C PRO A 109 9.08 6.99 -19.82
N GLU A 110 7.93 7.03 -20.50
CA GLU A 110 7.11 5.84 -20.69
C GLU A 110 7.92 4.72 -21.33
N HIS A 111 8.02 3.61 -20.65
CA HIS A 111 8.71 2.41 -21.11
C HIS A 111 7.74 1.24 -21.16
N ASP A 112 7.92 0.38 -22.15
CA ASP A 112 7.25 -0.91 -22.16
C ASP A 112 7.79 -1.74 -20.98
N LEU A 113 6.87 -2.20 -20.12
CA LEU A 113 7.20 -2.98 -18.92
C LEU A 113 7.44 -4.47 -19.27
N VAL A 114 8.16 -4.72 -20.36
CA VAL A 114 8.51 -6.07 -20.83
C VAL A 114 9.95 -6.37 -20.46
N PHE A 115 10.15 -7.38 -19.63
CA PHE A 115 11.47 -7.79 -19.18
C PHE A 115 11.71 -9.26 -19.51
N GLU A 116 12.84 -9.55 -20.13
CA GLU A 116 13.28 -10.93 -20.46
C GLU A 116 13.76 -11.71 -19.24
N LYS A 117 13.93 -11.04 -18.12
CA LYS A 117 14.44 -11.58 -16.87
C LYS A 117 13.50 -11.28 -15.70
N PRO A 118 13.56 -12.08 -14.62
CA PRO A 118 12.85 -11.74 -13.41
C PRO A 118 13.28 -10.39 -12.86
N VAL A 119 12.29 -9.61 -12.43
CA VAL A 119 12.47 -8.31 -11.81
C VAL A 119 12.05 -8.34 -10.35
N ARG A 120 12.46 -7.33 -9.62
CA ARG A 120 11.90 -6.97 -8.31
C ARG A 120 11.46 -5.53 -8.35
N ILE A 121 10.42 -5.21 -7.62
CA ILE A 121 10.03 -3.82 -7.38
C ILE A 121 10.58 -3.42 -6.02
N LYS A 122 11.18 -2.26 -5.99
CA LYS A 122 11.67 -1.63 -4.77
C LYS A 122 10.86 -0.37 -4.51
N PHE A 123 10.24 -0.32 -3.36
CA PHE A 123 9.49 0.83 -2.89
C PHE A 123 10.35 1.57 -1.86
N TYR A 124 10.59 2.86 -2.10
CA TYR A 124 11.15 3.78 -1.14
C TYR A 124 9.99 4.55 -0.51
N MET A 125 9.84 4.44 0.77
CA MET A 125 8.74 4.99 1.51
C MET A 125 9.25 6.02 2.51
N HIS A 126 8.57 7.14 2.60
CA HIS A 126 8.78 8.16 3.61
C HIS A 126 7.43 8.60 4.16
N GLN A 127 7.21 8.46 5.46
CA GLN A 127 5.93 8.73 6.14
C GLN A 127 4.73 8.17 5.37
N ALA A 128 4.78 6.88 5.05
CA ALA A 128 3.83 6.23 4.17
C ALA A 128 3.51 4.80 4.59
N ARG A 129 2.38 4.29 4.08
CA ARG A 129 1.88 2.93 4.28
C ARG A 129 1.62 2.28 2.94
N LEU A 130 2.13 1.08 2.74
CA LEU A 130 1.86 0.24 1.58
C LEU A 130 1.00 -0.94 2.00
N TYR A 131 -0.22 -1.03 1.47
CA TYR A 131 -1.16 -2.10 1.79
C TYR A 131 -1.05 -3.27 0.82
N SER A 132 -1.10 -2.98 -0.48
CA SER A 132 -0.95 -3.99 -1.54
C SER A 132 -0.42 -3.39 -2.83
N PHE A 133 0.06 -4.24 -3.72
CA PHE A 133 0.37 -3.91 -5.11
C PHE A 133 -0.04 -5.08 -6.00
N TRP A 134 -0.31 -4.81 -7.26
CA TRP A 134 -0.63 -5.81 -8.27
C TRP A 134 -0.28 -5.33 -9.67
N LEU A 135 -0.26 -6.27 -10.59
CA LEU A 135 -0.05 -6.04 -12.01
C LEU A 135 -1.36 -6.23 -12.77
N GLU A 136 -1.61 -5.39 -13.77
CA GLU A 136 -2.84 -5.44 -14.56
C GLU A 136 -2.65 -4.89 -15.98
#